data_842ea40503455951567b749494ccf8fe
#
_entry.id   842ea40503455951567b749494ccf8fe
#
_cell.length_a   1.000
_cell.length_b   1.000
_cell.length_c   1.000
_cell.angle_alpha   90.00
_cell.angle_beta   90.00
_cell.angle_gamma   90.00
#
_symmetry.space_group_name_H-M   'P 1'
#
loop_
_entity.id
_entity.type
_entity.pdbx_description
1 polymer ?
#
loop_
_entity_poly.entity_id
_entity_poly.type
_entity_poly.pdbx_seq_one_letter_code
_entity_poly.pdbx_strand_id
1 'polypeptide(L)'
;MSRIGKRPVEVPKGVTVTAGADFFEVKGPKGTVRRALPADVQVAVQDGKANVSVKSEVATDVASRITGTVRSHLANAVRGADKGYEQAIKLEGTGYKVDELKGQRLTLALGLSHKVIYEVPKAVAVRVTPDSKQTVLWLETADKDVLGQVVAQLQSYRPPEPYKGKGVRLVVMNEKAKTAQPELVKIVQKAGKAGKGGKK
;
A
#
# COMPACT_ATOMS: atom_id res chain seq x y z
N MET A 1 7.70 27.87 -1.66
CA MET A 1 8.05 26.51 -1.16
C MET A 1 6.98 25.98 -0.22
N SER A 2 6.58 24.71 -0.41
CA SER A 2 5.61 24.02 0.46
C SER A 2 6.12 23.91 1.90
N ARG A 3 5.24 24.13 2.90
CA ARG A 3 5.56 23.90 4.32
C ARG A 3 5.95 22.44 4.59
N ILE A 4 5.36 21.49 3.86
CA ILE A 4 5.67 20.06 3.93
C ILE A 4 7.05 19.78 3.33
N GLY A 5 7.37 20.37 2.17
CA GLY A 5 8.65 20.17 1.48
C GLY A 5 9.88 20.62 2.30
N LYS A 6 9.70 21.61 3.16
CA LYS A 6 10.76 22.14 4.04
C LYS A 6 11.07 21.25 5.26
N ARG A 7 10.16 20.34 5.64
CA ARG A 7 10.40 19.47 6.80
C ARG A 7 11.38 18.36 6.45
N PRO A 8 12.47 18.21 7.18
CA PRO A 8 13.40 17.11 6.97
C PRO A 8 12.72 15.76 7.18
N VAL A 9 13.23 14.74 6.51
CA VAL A 9 12.82 13.34 6.73
C VAL A 9 13.86 12.69 7.62
N GLU A 10 13.45 12.21 8.78
CA GLU A 10 14.31 11.49 9.71
C GLU A 10 14.60 10.10 9.14
N VAL A 11 15.89 9.74 9.09
CA VAL A 11 16.34 8.43 8.63
C VAL A 11 16.67 7.58 9.87
N PRO A 12 15.91 6.50 10.14
CA PRO A 12 16.12 5.65 11.31
C PRO A 12 17.45 4.89 11.18
N LYS A 13 17.99 4.46 12.31
CA LYS A 13 19.19 3.63 12.36
C LYS A 13 18.95 2.30 11.63
N GLY A 14 19.82 1.98 10.67
CA GLY A 14 19.68 0.77 9.84
C GLY A 14 19.10 1.02 8.45
N VAL A 15 18.69 2.25 8.13
CA VAL A 15 18.27 2.65 6.79
C VAL A 15 19.34 3.55 6.18
N THR A 16 19.75 3.24 4.96
CA THR A 16 20.72 4.03 4.19
C THR A 16 19.99 4.69 3.01
N VAL A 17 20.15 6.00 2.87
CA VAL A 17 19.62 6.77 1.76
C VAL A 17 20.74 7.21 0.86
N THR A 18 20.74 6.79 -0.40
CA THR A 18 21.69 7.21 -1.43
C THR A 18 20.95 8.07 -2.45
N ALA A 19 21.41 9.29 -2.65
CA ALA A 19 20.85 10.20 -3.64
C ALA A 19 21.82 10.33 -4.81
N GLY A 20 21.33 10.03 -6.02
CA GLY A 20 22.00 10.26 -7.30
C GLY A 20 21.43 11.51 -8.00
N ALA A 21 21.88 11.74 -9.24
CA ALA A 21 21.40 12.85 -10.05
C ALA A 21 19.93 12.66 -10.48
N ASP A 22 19.56 11.44 -10.88
CA ASP A 22 18.28 11.10 -11.51
C ASP A 22 17.42 10.14 -10.68
N PHE A 23 17.93 9.66 -9.55
CA PHE A 23 17.20 8.75 -8.68
C PHE A 23 17.67 8.87 -7.22
N PHE A 24 16.81 8.45 -6.31
CA PHE A 24 17.21 8.13 -4.95
C PHE A 24 16.92 6.66 -4.65
N GLU A 25 17.78 6.06 -3.86
CA GLU A 25 17.66 4.69 -3.40
C GLU A 25 17.69 4.65 -1.88
N VAL A 26 16.75 3.93 -1.30
CA VAL A 26 16.65 3.72 0.14
C VAL A 26 16.78 2.24 0.43
N LYS A 27 17.81 1.87 1.18
CA LYS A 27 18.09 0.48 1.60
C LYS A 27 17.84 0.33 3.09
N GLY A 28 17.12 -0.72 3.45
CA GLY A 28 16.84 -1.04 4.84
C GLY A 28 16.60 -2.53 5.07
N PRO A 29 16.25 -2.92 6.30
CA PRO A 29 16.10 -4.33 6.67
C PRO A 29 14.95 -5.05 5.95
N LYS A 30 13.92 -4.31 5.52
CA LYS A 30 12.75 -4.86 4.82
C LYS A 30 12.88 -4.88 3.31
N GLY A 31 13.89 -4.20 2.77
CA GLY A 31 14.14 -4.18 1.34
C GLY A 31 14.73 -2.87 0.83
N THR A 32 14.82 -2.78 -0.49
CA THR A 32 15.37 -1.62 -1.19
C THR A 32 14.29 -0.99 -2.04
N VAL A 33 14.13 0.32 -1.93
CA VAL A 33 13.20 1.10 -2.75
C VAL A 33 14.00 2.09 -3.59
N ARG A 34 13.84 2.04 -4.91
CA ARG A 34 14.48 2.96 -5.86
C ARG A 34 13.42 3.76 -6.58
N ARG A 35 13.60 5.10 -6.64
CA ARG A 35 12.67 6.01 -7.28
C ARG A 35 13.40 7.03 -8.14
N ALA A 36 12.80 7.37 -9.27
CA ALA A 36 13.29 8.48 -10.10
C ALA A 36 13.15 9.80 -9.36
N LEU A 37 14.15 10.64 -9.53
CA LEU A 37 14.21 11.99 -9.01
C LEU A 37 14.05 12.97 -10.19
N PRO A 38 13.12 13.93 -10.13
CA PRO A 38 13.05 14.99 -11.14
C PRO A 38 14.35 15.79 -11.21
N ALA A 39 14.77 16.18 -12.41
CA ALA A 39 16.03 16.88 -12.66
C ALA A 39 16.21 18.18 -11.84
N ASP A 40 15.09 18.80 -11.47
CA ASP A 40 15.03 20.06 -10.74
C ASP A 40 15.20 19.92 -9.22
N VAL A 41 15.28 18.70 -8.70
CA VAL A 41 15.31 18.43 -7.26
C VAL A 41 16.62 17.78 -6.86
N GLN A 42 17.08 18.14 -5.68
CA GLN A 42 18.25 17.53 -5.04
C GLN A 42 17.84 17.00 -3.65
N VAL A 43 18.38 15.87 -3.29
CA VAL A 43 18.25 15.28 -1.96
C VAL A 43 19.59 15.29 -1.29
N ALA A 44 19.71 15.98 -0.16
CA ALA A 44 20.91 16.01 0.67
C ALA A 44 20.65 15.23 1.97
N VAL A 45 21.56 14.34 2.33
CA VAL A 45 21.48 13.58 3.58
C VAL A 45 22.57 14.08 4.51
N GLN A 46 22.18 14.63 5.67
CA GLN A 46 23.07 15.15 6.70
C GLN A 46 22.54 14.76 8.08
N ASP A 47 23.43 14.31 8.96
CA ASP A 47 23.11 14.00 10.36
C ASP A 47 21.87 13.11 10.58
N GLY A 48 21.69 12.09 9.74
CA GLY A 48 20.52 11.22 9.84
C GLY A 48 19.19 11.85 9.41
N LYS A 49 19.26 13.01 8.72
CA LYS A 49 18.10 13.70 8.15
C LYS A 49 18.29 13.88 6.66
N ALA A 50 17.27 13.60 5.90
CA ALA A 50 17.23 13.82 4.45
C ALA A 50 16.41 15.08 4.15
N ASN A 51 17.05 16.06 3.50
CA ASN A 51 16.49 17.31 3.08
C ASN A 51 16.25 17.30 1.57
N VAL A 52 15.12 17.80 1.13
CA VAL A 52 14.77 17.96 -0.28
C VAL A 52 14.85 19.44 -0.64
N SER A 53 15.69 19.78 -1.61
CA SER A 53 15.85 21.14 -2.13
C SER A 53 15.62 21.18 -3.65
N VAL A 54 15.33 22.35 -4.17
CA VAL A 54 15.18 22.60 -5.61
C VAL A 54 16.36 23.41 -6.08
N LYS A 55 16.84 23.14 -7.29
CA LYS A 55 17.80 23.97 -7.99
C LYS A 55 17.17 25.34 -8.25
N SER A 56 17.96 26.39 -8.18
CA SER A 56 17.53 27.80 -8.11
C SER A 56 16.76 28.35 -9.33
N GLU A 57 16.67 27.62 -10.42
CA GLU A 57 16.11 28.10 -11.70
C GLU A 57 14.61 27.80 -11.91
N VAL A 58 13.97 27.14 -10.93
CA VAL A 58 12.57 26.65 -11.09
C VAL A 58 11.57 27.65 -10.52
N ALA A 59 10.47 27.89 -11.25
CA ALA A 59 9.39 28.75 -10.80
C ALA A 59 8.83 28.31 -9.43
N THR A 60 8.54 29.26 -8.56
CA THR A 60 8.21 29.04 -7.15
C THR A 60 7.05 28.06 -6.93
N ASP A 61 6.02 28.10 -7.79
CA ASP A 61 4.84 27.21 -7.68
C ASP A 61 5.15 25.77 -8.08
N VAL A 62 5.94 25.58 -9.13
CA VAL A 62 6.38 24.26 -9.59
C VAL A 62 7.31 23.65 -8.54
N ALA A 63 8.28 24.44 -8.06
CA ALA A 63 9.19 24.07 -6.99
C ALA A 63 8.45 23.60 -5.73
N SER A 64 7.38 24.29 -5.35
CA SER A 64 6.57 23.97 -4.19
C SER A 64 5.84 22.62 -4.32
N ARG A 65 5.29 22.33 -5.51
CA ARG A 65 4.60 21.07 -5.80
C ARG A 65 5.57 19.89 -5.83
N ILE A 66 6.66 20.01 -6.57
CA ILE A 66 7.64 18.95 -6.75
C ILE A 66 8.33 18.59 -5.44
N THR A 67 8.78 19.58 -4.65
CA THR A 67 9.42 19.30 -3.35
C THR A 67 8.51 18.55 -2.38
N GLY A 68 7.23 18.91 -2.33
CA GLY A 68 6.25 18.22 -1.47
C GLY A 68 6.06 16.76 -1.88
N THR A 69 5.97 16.49 -3.18
CA THR A 69 5.81 15.15 -3.74
C THR A 69 7.05 14.29 -3.47
N VAL A 70 8.24 14.77 -3.83
CA VAL A 70 9.49 14.03 -3.63
C VAL A 70 9.73 13.75 -2.14
N ARG A 71 9.50 14.74 -1.28
CA ARG A 71 9.63 14.55 0.18
C ARG A 71 8.68 13.47 0.69
N SER A 72 7.45 13.42 0.17
CA SER A 72 6.47 12.41 0.57
C SER A 72 6.86 11.01 0.10
N HIS A 73 7.36 10.88 -1.13
CA HIS A 73 7.91 9.63 -1.65
C HIS A 73 9.14 9.17 -0.85
N LEU A 74 10.05 10.08 -0.51
CA LEU A 74 11.21 9.78 0.30
C LEU A 74 10.81 9.30 1.70
N ALA A 75 9.87 9.98 2.36
CA ALA A 75 9.37 9.57 3.67
C ALA A 75 8.67 8.20 3.64
N ASN A 76 7.92 7.92 2.56
CA ASN A 76 7.31 6.60 2.37
C ASN A 76 8.39 5.53 2.13
N ALA A 77 9.39 5.81 1.30
CA ALA A 77 10.48 4.86 1.04
C ALA A 77 11.29 4.54 2.31
N VAL A 78 11.62 5.55 3.13
CA VAL A 78 12.31 5.36 4.41
C VAL A 78 11.48 4.50 5.37
N ARG A 79 10.18 4.80 5.53
CA ARG A 79 9.28 3.99 6.37
C ARG A 79 9.14 2.56 5.85
N GLY A 80 9.04 2.40 4.53
CA GLY A 80 8.92 1.08 3.91
C GLY A 80 10.19 0.24 4.03
N ALA A 81 11.36 0.85 3.91
CA ALA A 81 12.63 0.17 4.10
C ALA A 81 12.89 -0.24 5.57
N ASP A 82 12.40 0.54 6.53
CA ASP A 82 12.51 0.27 7.97
C ASP A 82 11.50 -0.79 8.44
N LYS A 83 10.19 -0.49 8.33
CA LYS A 83 9.11 -1.30 8.89
C LYS A 83 8.42 -2.20 7.87
N GLY A 84 8.52 -1.87 6.59
CA GLY A 84 7.70 -2.46 5.54
C GLY A 84 6.27 -1.91 5.53
N TYR A 85 5.55 -2.24 4.47
CA TYR A 85 4.11 -2.02 4.37
C TYR A 85 3.43 -3.37 4.27
N GLU A 86 2.39 -3.53 5.05
CA GLU A 86 1.57 -4.74 5.08
C GLU A 86 0.11 -4.37 4.85
N GLN A 87 -0.58 -5.13 4.01
CA GLN A 87 -2.00 -4.96 3.73
C GLN A 87 -2.68 -6.32 3.67
N ALA A 88 -3.76 -6.45 4.41
CA ALA A 88 -4.62 -7.62 4.33
C ALA A 88 -5.81 -7.39 3.38
N ILE A 89 -6.14 -8.41 2.62
CA ILE A 89 -7.29 -8.46 1.72
C ILE A 89 -8.14 -9.65 2.12
N LYS A 90 -9.45 -9.45 2.26
CA LYS A 90 -10.41 -10.50 2.52
C LYS A 90 -11.30 -10.74 1.30
N LEU A 91 -11.45 -11.99 0.94
CA LEU A 91 -12.38 -12.45 -0.08
C LEU A 91 -13.73 -12.78 0.59
N GLU A 92 -14.76 -11.98 0.34
CA GLU A 92 -16.12 -12.21 0.89
C GLU A 92 -17.08 -12.65 -0.21
N GLY A 93 -17.60 -13.84 -0.07
CA GLY A 93 -18.57 -14.41 -1.01
C GLY A 93 -18.67 -15.92 -0.87
N THR A 94 -19.79 -16.48 -1.30
CA THR A 94 -19.99 -17.94 -1.32
C THR A 94 -19.05 -18.58 -2.32
N GLY A 95 -18.14 -19.44 -1.86
CA GLY A 95 -17.13 -20.10 -2.70
C GLY A 95 -15.93 -19.23 -3.09
N TYR A 96 -15.80 -18.02 -2.53
CA TYR A 96 -14.62 -17.18 -2.77
C TYR A 96 -13.45 -17.68 -1.91
N LYS A 97 -12.34 -17.98 -2.54
CA LYS A 97 -11.14 -18.48 -1.86
C LYS A 97 -9.90 -18.28 -2.73
N VAL A 98 -8.76 -18.40 -2.10
CA VAL A 98 -7.48 -18.60 -2.78
C VAL A 98 -7.35 -20.09 -3.09
N ASP A 99 -7.36 -20.46 -4.35
CA ASP A 99 -7.21 -21.86 -4.73
C ASP A 99 -5.77 -22.33 -4.61
N GLU A 100 -4.83 -21.52 -5.09
CA GLU A 100 -3.43 -21.89 -5.14
C GLU A 100 -2.52 -20.67 -5.08
N LEU A 101 -1.43 -20.79 -4.33
CA LEU A 101 -0.31 -19.85 -4.33
C LEU A 101 0.97 -20.63 -4.67
N LYS A 102 1.43 -20.52 -5.91
CA LYS A 102 2.70 -21.10 -6.37
C LYS A 102 3.72 -20.01 -6.65
N GLY A 103 4.61 -19.79 -5.69
CA GLY A 103 5.59 -18.72 -5.78
C GLY A 103 4.91 -17.35 -5.93
N GLN A 104 4.96 -16.76 -7.12
CA GLN A 104 4.34 -15.46 -7.43
C GLN A 104 2.99 -15.58 -8.15
N ARG A 105 2.60 -16.79 -8.53
CA ARG A 105 1.33 -17.02 -9.22
C ARG A 105 0.22 -17.29 -8.22
N LEU A 106 -0.72 -16.36 -8.15
CA LEU A 106 -1.90 -16.42 -7.30
C LEU A 106 -3.13 -16.80 -8.12
N THR A 107 -3.78 -17.90 -7.76
CA THR A 107 -5.01 -18.37 -8.38
C THR A 107 -6.18 -18.15 -7.44
N LEU A 108 -7.18 -17.38 -7.87
CA LEU A 108 -8.34 -16.97 -7.09
C LEU A 108 -9.63 -17.53 -7.68
N ALA A 109 -10.49 -18.07 -6.83
CA ALA A 109 -11.89 -18.37 -7.15
C ALA A 109 -12.77 -17.22 -6.62
N LEU A 110 -13.36 -16.43 -7.52
CA LEU A 110 -14.15 -15.23 -7.21
C LEU A 110 -15.60 -15.33 -7.69
N GLY A 111 -16.13 -16.56 -7.82
CA GLY A 111 -17.49 -16.79 -8.30
C GLY A 111 -17.68 -16.45 -9.78
N LEU A 112 -16.62 -16.45 -10.55
CA LEU A 112 -16.62 -16.37 -12.01
C LEU A 112 -16.59 -17.79 -12.59
N SER A 113 -16.99 -17.96 -13.86
CA SER A 113 -16.94 -19.25 -14.58
C SER A 113 -15.52 -19.78 -14.77
N HIS A 114 -14.53 -18.91 -14.67
CA HIS A 114 -13.10 -19.24 -14.76
C HIS A 114 -12.36 -18.79 -13.50
N LYS A 115 -11.19 -19.37 -13.26
CA LYS A 115 -10.31 -18.96 -12.17
C LYS A 115 -9.51 -17.73 -12.62
N VAL A 116 -9.39 -16.76 -11.72
CA VAL A 116 -8.55 -15.58 -11.96
C VAL A 116 -7.12 -15.93 -11.58
N ILE A 117 -6.21 -15.76 -12.53
CA ILE A 117 -4.77 -15.96 -12.33
C ILE A 117 -4.11 -14.59 -12.32
N TYR A 118 -3.41 -14.29 -11.24
CA TYR A 118 -2.68 -13.04 -11.07
C TYR A 118 -1.21 -13.33 -10.75
N GLU A 119 -0.33 -12.68 -11.50
CA GLU A 119 1.12 -12.76 -11.24
C GLU A 119 1.54 -11.58 -10.36
N VAL A 120 1.92 -11.91 -9.14
CA VAL A 120 2.35 -10.93 -8.14
C VAL A 120 3.77 -10.46 -8.46
N PRO A 121 4.07 -9.15 -8.45
CA PRO A 121 5.42 -8.63 -8.62
C PRO A 121 6.40 -9.22 -7.59
N LYS A 122 7.65 -9.47 -8.00
CA LYS A 122 8.70 -10.04 -7.13
C LYS A 122 8.97 -9.26 -5.85
N ALA A 123 8.67 -7.98 -5.86
CA ALA A 123 8.84 -7.11 -4.70
C ALA A 123 7.79 -7.30 -3.60
N VAL A 124 6.73 -8.08 -3.86
CA VAL A 124 5.62 -8.29 -2.92
C VAL A 124 5.63 -9.72 -2.44
N ALA A 125 5.73 -9.91 -1.13
CA ALA A 125 5.54 -11.18 -0.48
C ALA A 125 4.05 -11.40 -0.21
N VAL A 126 3.56 -12.60 -0.52
CA VAL A 126 2.15 -12.98 -0.31
C VAL A 126 2.08 -14.11 0.69
N ARG A 127 1.21 -13.97 1.67
CA ARG A 127 0.90 -15.02 2.64
C ARG A 127 -0.61 -15.24 2.68
N VAL A 128 -1.03 -16.48 2.77
CA VAL A 128 -2.43 -16.88 2.93
C VAL A 128 -2.61 -17.41 4.34
N THR A 129 -3.62 -16.95 5.06
CA THR A 129 -3.90 -17.45 6.42
C THR A 129 -4.68 -18.75 6.33
N PRO A 130 -4.15 -19.87 6.86
CA PRO A 130 -4.82 -21.18 6.77
C PRO A 130 -6.14 -21.24 7.54
N ASP A 131 -6.26 -20.49 8.65
CA ASP A 131 -7.42 -20.52 9.54
C ASP A 131 -8.68 -19.87 8.97
N SER A 132 -8.56 -19.07 7.93
CA SER A 132 -9.65 -18.31 7.31
C SER A 132 -10.27 -18.99 6.09
N LYS A 133 -10.19 -20.32 5.97
CA LYS A 133 -10.61 -21.07 4.77
C LYS A 133 -9.99 -20.53 3.48
N GLN A 134 -8.76 -20.01 3.57
CA GLN A 134 -8.04 -19.40 2.47
C GLN A 134 -8.74 -18.16 1.90
N THR A 135 -9.44 -17.41 2.73
CA THR A 135 -10.16 -16.20 2.33
C THR A 135 -9.41 -14.91 2.64
N VAL A 136 -8.32 -14.97 3.41
CA VAL A 136 -7.51 -13.80 3.76
C VAL A 136 -6.10 -13.91 3.17
N LEU A 137 -5.73 -12.88 2.43
CA LEU A 137 -4.43 -12.67 1.81
C LEU A 137 -3.69 -11.56 2.54
N TRP A 138 -2.43 -11.79 2.85
CA TRP A 138 -1.51 -10.79 3.39
C TRP A 138 -0.47 -10.47 2.34
N LEU A 139 -0.34 -9.17 2.04
CA LEU A 139 0.63 -8.63 1.11
C LEU A 139 1.63 -7.78 1.88
N GLU A 140 2.92 -8.07 1.74
CA GLU A 140 4.01 -7.34 2.41
C GLU A 140 5.03 -6.87 1.38
N THR A 141 5.46 -5.61 1.45
CA THR A 141 6.52 -5.05 0.61
C THR A 141 7.13 -3.80 1.25
N ALA A 142 8.33 -3.44 0.81
CA ALA A 142 8.96 -2.17 1.16
C ALA A 142 8.37 -0.98 0.38
N ASP A 143 7.80 -1.20 -0.82
CA ASP A 143 7.29 -0.14 -1.67
C ASP A 143 5.77 0.01 -1.56
N LYS A 144 5.33 1.14 -0.99
CA LYS A 144 3.91 1.48 -0.81
C LYS A 144 3.13 1.55 -2.12
N ASP A 145 3.74 2.04 -3.20
CA ASP A 145 3.03 2.26 -4.46
C ASP A 145 2.81 0.93 -5.18
N VAL A 146 3.81 0.04 -5.15
CA VAL A 146 3.67 -1.33 -5.68
C VAL A 146 2.59 -2.08 -4.91
N LEU A 147 2.57 -1.96 -3.57
CA LEU A 147 1.52 -2.55 -2.74
C LEU A 147 0.13 -2.05 -3.16
N GLY A 148 0.00 -0.72 -3.29
CA GLY A 148 -1.26 -0.09 -3.69
C GLY A 148 -1.75 -0.55 -5.06
N GLN A 149 -0.85 -0.70 -6.03
CA GLN A 149 -1.18 -1.21 -7.36
C GLN A 149 -1.68 -2.65 -7.32
N VAL A 150 -0.96 -3.54 -6.63
CA VAL A 150 -1.37 -4.95 -6.48
C VAL A 150 -2.74 -5.06 -5.82
N VAL A 151 -2.94 -4.32 -4.74
CA VAL A 151 -4.21 -4.29 -4.01
C VAL A 151 -5.35 -3.79 -4.91
N ALA A 152 -5.15 -2.70 -5.64
CA ALA A 152 -6.15 -2.15 -6.55
C ALA A 152 -6.48 -3.11 -7.70
N GLN A 153 -5.49 -3.80 -8.27
CA GLN A 153 -5.70 -4.80 -9.31
C GLN A 153 -6.51 -6.00 -8.78
N LEU A 154 -6.16 -6.53 -7.61
CA LEU A 154 -6.91 -7.63 -7.01
C LEU A 154 -8.36 -7.23 -6.71
N GLN A 155 -8.57 -6.00 -6.26
CA GLN A 155 -9.91 -5.47 -6.00
C GLN A 155 -10.72 -5.24 -7.29
N SER A 156 -10.08 -4.89 -8.40
CA SER A 156 -10.75 -4.65 -9.68
C SER A 156 -11.37 -5.90 -10.28
N TYR A 157 -10.84 -7.11 -10.00
CA TYR A 157 -11.44 -8.36 -10.48
C TYR A 157 -12.85 -8.60 -9.92
N ARG A 158 -13.08 -8.21 -8.68
CA ARG A 158 -14.41 -8.29 -8.06
C ARG A 158 -14.56 -7.20 -7.02
N PRO A 159 -14.99 -5.99 -7.42
CA PRO A 159 -15.16 -4.87 -6.50
C PRO A 159 -16.21 -5.21 -5.43
N PRO A 160 -16.05 -4.66 -4.22
CA PRO A 160 -16.96 -4.95 -3.12
C PRO A 160 -18.34 -4.35 -3.39
N GLU A 161 -19.35 -5.18 -3.27
CA GLU A 161 -20.74 -4.79 -3.42
C GLU A 161 -21.19 -3.96 -2.19
N PRO A 162 -21.89 -2.81 -2.37
CA PRO A 162 -22.27 -1.95 -1.26
C PRO A 162 -23.44 -2.52 -0.40
N TYR A 163 -24.23 -3.44 -0.91
CA TYR A 163 -25.41 -3.98 -0.20
C TYR A 163 -25.10 -5.21 0.65
N LYS A 164 -24.65 -6.29 0.03
CA LYS A 164 -24.34 -7.56 0.71
C LYS A 164 -22.87 -7.68 1.10
N GLY A 165 -22.03 -6.80 0.57
CA GLY A 165 -20.64 -6.75 0.88
C GLY A 165 -19.78 -7.84 0.27
N LYS A 166 -20.29 -8.59 -0.71
CA LYS A 166 -19.52 -9.59 -1.45
C LYS A 166 -18.45 -8.92 -2.31
N GLY A 167 -17.31 -9.55 -2.45
CA GLY A 167 -16.21 -9.05 -3.27
C GLY A 167 -14.86 -9.11 -2.56
N VAL A 168 -13.86 -8.51 -3.18
CA VAL A 168 -12.51 -8.38 -2.64
C VAL A 168 -12.44 -7.12 -1.78
N ARG A 169 -12.25 -7.29 -0.49
CA ARG A 169 -12.27 -6.19 0.49
C ARG A 169 -10.90 -5.94 1.09
N LEU A 170 -10.59 -4.68 1.28
CA LEU A 170 -9.48 -4.27 2.11
C LEU A 170 -9.82 -4.45 3.60
N VAL A 171 -8.85 -4.91 4.35
CA VAL A 171 -8.93 -5.00 5.79
C VAL A 171 -8.10 -3.89 6.39
N VAL A 172 -8.70 -3.05 7.24
CA VAL A 172 -7.93 -2.04 7.99
C VAL A 172 -7.20 -2.75 9.12
N MET A 173 -5.91 -2.59 9.11
CA MET A 173 -5.05 -3.07 10.19
C MET A 173 -4.99 -2.00 11.28
N ASN A 174 -5.58 -2.26 12.43
CA ASN A 174 -5.32 -1.45 13.61
C ASN A 174 -3.93 -1.76 14.14
N GLU A 175 -3.08 -0.76 14.29
CA GLU A 175 -1.71 -0.92 14.82
C GLU A 175 -1.68 -1.58 16.21
N LYS A 176 -2.79 -1.53 16.95
CA LYS A 176 -2.97 -2.16 18.26
C LYS A 176 -3.34 -3.64 18.20
N ALA A 177 -3.73 -4.15 17.03
CA ALA A 177 -4.26 -5.51 16.84
C ALA A 177 -3.33 -6.40 16.02
N LYS A 178 -2.02 -6.35 16.27
CA LYS A 178 -1.07 -7.29 15.63
C LYS A 178 -1.34 -8.77 15.96
N THR A 179 -2.28 -9.04 16.86
CA THR A 179 -2.63 -10.39 17.31
C THR A 179 -4.13 -10.71 17.21
N ALA A 180 -4.99 -9.74 16.88
CA ALA A 180 -6.43 -9.94 16.80
C ALA A 180 -6.90 -9.88 15.34
N GLN A 181 -7.97 -10.58 15.05
CA GLN A 181 -8.58 -10.68 13.72
C GLN A 181 -8.66 -9.32 13.03
N PRO A 182 -8.22 -9.21 11.78
CA PRO A 182 -8.25 -7.95 11.05
C PRO A 182 -9.70 -7.46 10.98
N GLU A 183 -9.98 -6.30 11.59
CA GLU A 183 -11.28 -5.67 11.44
C GLU A 183 -11.48 -5.27 9.98
N LEU A 184 -12.58 -5.75 9.40
CA LEU A 184 -12.96 -5.36 8.05
C LEU A 184 -13.23 -3.85 8.01
N VAL A 185 -12.70 -3.19 6.99
CA VAL A 185 -13.15 -1.83 6.68
C VAL A 185 -14.66 -1.92 6.50
N LYS A 186 -15.40 -1.38 7.45
CA LYS A 186 -16.84 -1.20 7.30
C LYS A 186 -17.01 -0.20 6.17
N ILE A 187 -17.23 -0.71 4.93
CA ILE A 187 -17.80 0.13 3.89
C ILE A 187 -19.10 0.64 4.53
N VAL A 188 -19.25 1.96 4.60
CA VAL A 188 -20.47 2.59 5.10
C VAL A 188 -21.62 2.00 4.26
N GLN A 189 -22.25 0.96 4.80
CA GLN A 189 -23.47 0.43 4.22
C GLN A 189 -24.45 1.58 4.35
N LYS A 190 -24.92 2.11 3.22
CA LYS A 190 -26.09 2.98 3.24
C LYS A 190 -27.17 2.21 3.97
N ALA A 191 -27.48 2.64 5.19
CA ALA A 191 -28.48 2.04 6.02
C ALA A 191 -29.77 2.03 5.19
N GLY A 192 -30.16 0.85 4.69
CA GLY A 192 -31.47 0.64 4.13
C GLY A 192 -32.45 1.01 5.24
N LYS A 193 -33.35 1.96 4.98
CA LYS A 193 -34.42 2.34 5.87
C LYS A 193 -35.12 1.06 6.34
N ALA A 194 -34.93 0.70 7.61
CA ALA A 194 -35.60 -0.41 8.24
C ALA A 194 -37.11 -0.08 8.14
N GLY A 195 -37.82 -0.83 7.30
CA GLY A 195 -39.27 -0.75 7.20
C GLY A 195 -39.85 -1.05 8.59
N LYS A 196 -40.51 -0.10 9.21
CA LYS A 196 -41.37 -0.31 10.37
C LYS A 196 -42.41 -1.36 10.02
N GLY A 197 -42.13 -2.62 10.40
CA GLY A 197 -43.13 -3.66 10.42
C GLY A 197 -44.19 -3.29 11.45
N GLY A 198 -45.38 -2.92 10.98
CA GLY A 198 -46.53 -2.66 11.82
C GLY A 198 -46.94 -3.95 12.52
N LYS A 199 -46.99 -3.87 13.85
CA LYS A 199 -47.78 -4.82 14.65
C LYS A 199 -49.24 -4.61 14.38
N LYS A 200 -49.94 -5.63 13.96
CA LYS A 200 -51.36 -5.89 14.24
C LYS A 200 -51.42 -7.07 15.19
#